data_c04f17bb2a050019f0d71aeb49a2c418
#
_entry.id   c04f17bb2a050019f0d71aeb49a2c418
#
_cell.length_a   1.000
_cell.length_b   1.000
_cell.length_c   1.000
_cell.angle_alpha   90.00
_cell.angle_beta   90.00
_cell.angle_gamma   90.00
#
_symmetry.space_group_name_H-M   'P 1'
#
loop_
_entity.id
_entity.type
_entity.pdbx_description
1 polymer ?
#
loop_
_entity_poly.entity_id
_entity_poly.type
_entity_poly.pdbx_seq_one_letter_code
_entity_poly.pdbx_strand_id
1 'polypeptide(L)'
;MIFYNYEEVFVMDYSQEYKQKLVSADEAVKLIKSGDWVDFGWCTNTVDALDQALAKRTDELTNVNLRGGILLKPLATFAREDAGEHFTWNSWHMSGIERKMISRGCAFYSPIRYSELPRYYRELDCPDDVAMFQVAPMDSHGYFNFGPSASHLGAMCETAKHIIVEVNENMPRCLGGTECGVHISDVTYIVEGSNPPIGELGAGGPATDIDKTVAKLIVDEIPNGACSVSYTHLRAHETRRH
;
A
#
# COMPACT_ATOMS: atom_id res chain seq x y z
N MET A 1 -18.83 5.89 50.00
CA MET A 1 -17.51 6.25 49.45
C MET A 1 -17.02 5.02 48.71
N ILE A 2 -17.20 4.96 47.39
CA ILE A 2 -16.83 3.81 46.53
C ILE A 2 -15.41 4.10 46.03
N PHE A 3 -14.44 3.34 46.53
CA PHE A 3 -13.08 3.39 46.03
C PHE A 3 -13.06 2.57 44.73
N TYR A 4 -12.90 3.24 43.57
CA TYR A 4 -12.48 2.58 42.34
C TYR A 4 -10.99 2.25 42.48
N ASN A 5 -10.68 0.98 42.63
CA ASN A 5 -9.34 0.47 42.37
C ASN A 5 -9.12 0.65 40.85
N TYR A 6 -8.25 1.58 40.48
CA TYR A 6 -7.64 1.57 39.17
C TYR A 6 -6.72 0.35 39.15
N GLU A 7 -7.19 -0.73 38.53
CA GLU A 7 -6.29 -1.80 38.09
C GLU A 7 -5.26 -1.16 37.19
N GLU A 8 -3.98 -1.36 37.47
CA GLU A 8 -2.88 -0.96 36.61
C GLU A 8 -3.14 -1.61 35.24
N VAL A 9 -3.45 -0.80 34.25
CA VAL A 9 -3.54 -1.26 32.86
C VAL A 9 -2.15 -1.68 32.49
N PHE A 10 -1.89 -2.97 32.46
CA PHE A 10 -0.64 -3.53 31.96
C PHE A 10 -0.53 -3.17 30.48
N VAL A 11 0.20 -2.12 30.18
CA VAL A 11 0.60 -1.82 28.79
C VAL A 11 1.68 -2.82 28.44
N MET A 12 1.38 -3.74 27.53
CA MET A 12 2.36 -4.68 27.01
C MET A 12 3.50 -3.90 26.34
N ASP A 13 4.73 -4.20 26.73
CA ASP A 13 5.91 -3.61 26.08
C ASP A 13 6.34 -4.46 24.88
N TYR A 14 6.04 -3.99 23.69
CA TYR A 14 6.40 -4.65 22.42
C TYR A 14 7.82 -4.33 21.93
N SER A 15 8.61 -3.57 22.70
CA SER A 15 9.95 -3.13 22.27
C SER A 15 10.93 -4.29 22.06
N GLN A 16 10.80 -5.36 22.82
CA GLN A 16 11.63 -6.55 22.65
C GLN A 16 11.28 -7.33 21.39
N GLU A 17 9.99 -7.53 21.15
CA GLU A 17 9.49 -8.19 19.93
C GLU A 17 9.87 -7.40 18.68
N TYR A 18 9.72 -6.07 18.73
CA TYR A 18 10.15 -5.17 17.66
C TYR A 18 11.63 -5.37 17.31
N LYS A 19 12.51 -5.37 18.31
CA LYS A 19 13.96 -5.57 18.13
C LYS A 19 14.30 -6.96 17.57
N GLN A 20 13.57 -7.99 17.95
CA GLN A 20 13.78 -9.35 17.44
C GLN A 20 13.39 -9.49 15.97
N LYS A 21 12.36 -8.74 15.52
CA LYS A 21 11.85 -8.77 14.15
C LYS A 21 12.52 -7.73 13.24
N LEU A 22 13.29 -6.79 13.82
CA LEU A 22 13.99 -5.75 13.08
C LEU A 22 15.19 -6.32 12.33
N VAL A 23 15.17 -6.20 11.01
CA VAL A 23 16.22 -6.65 10.11
C VAL A 23 16.53 -5.60 9.04
N SER A 24 17.64 -5.77 8.31
CA SER A 24 17.89 -4.95 7.13
C SER A 24 16.97 -5.33 5.97
N ALA A 25 16.76 -4.41 5.03
CA ALA A 25 15.99 -4.71 3.83
C ALA A 25 16.60 -5.86 3.01
N ASP A 26 17.93 -5.90 2.90
CA ASP A 26 18.65 -6.97 2.20
C ASP A 26 18.45 -8.35 2.89
N GLU A 27 18.27 -8.40 4.20
CA GLU A 27 17.95 -9.64 4.91
C GLU A 27 16.48 -10.03 4.72
N ALA A 28 15.56 -9.07 4.85
CA ALA A 28 14.15 -9.33 4.74
C ALA A 28 13.76 -9.92 3.37
N VAL A 29 14.31 -9.39 2.29
CA VAL A 29 13.99 -9.86 0.93
C VAL A 29 14.55 -11.26 0.60
N LYS A 30 15.39 -11.86 1.45
CA LYS A 30 15.85 -13.24 1.28
C LYS A 30 14.73 -14.27 1.41
N LEU A 31 13.61 -13.91 2.02
CA LEU A 31 12.41 -14.75 2.05
C LEU A 31 11.85 -15.01 0.66
N ILE A 32 12.03 -14.06 -0.26
CA ILE A 32 11.47 -14.13 -1.62
C ILE A 32 12.27 -15.13 -2.46
N LYS A 33 11.55 -16.03 -3.12
CA LYS A 33 12.07 -17.08 -3.99
C LYS A 33 11.53 -16.94 -5.40
N SER A 34 12.18 -17.58 -6.34
CA SER A 34 11.66 -17.70 -7.71
C SER A 34 10.29 -18.39 -7.72
N GLY A 35 9.36 -17.82 -8.44
CA GLY A 35 7.98 -18.28 -8.53
C GLY A 35 7.02 -17.68 -7.51
N ASP A 36 7.50 -16.95 -6.51
CA ASP A 36 6.67 -16.38 -5.46
C ASP A 36 5.74 -15.27 -5.99
N TRP A 37 4.62 -15.11 -5.28
CA TRP A 37 3.75 -13.94 -5.35
C TRP A 37 4.08 -12.98 -4.22
N VAL A 38 4.40 -11.74 -4.57
CA VAL A 38 4.84 -10.71 -3.62
C VAL A 38 3.98 -9.46 -3.80
N ASP A 39 3.26 -9.07 -2.76
CA ASP A 39 2.45 -7.86 -2.78
C ASP A 39 3.19 -6.64 -2.20
N PHE A 40 3.13 -5.53 -2.92
CA PHE A 40 3.79 -4.25 -2.55
C PHE A 40 2.81 -3.27 -1.88
N GLY A 41 1.63 -3.72 -1.50
CA GLY A 41 0.58 -2.88 -0.96
C GLY A 41 -0.05 -1.98 -2.03
N TRP A 42 -0.55 -0.86 -1.60
CA TRP A 42 -1.36 0.03 -2.45
C TRP A 42 -0.91 1.48 -2.36
N CYS A 43 -0.70 2.13 -3.51
CA CYS A 43 -0.48 3.57 -3.61
C CYS A 43 0.64 4.08 -2.68
N THR A 44 0.27 4.74 -1.56
CA THR A 44 1.23 5.30 -0.59
C THR A 44 1.99 4.23 0.22
N ASN A 45 1.52 2.99 0.22
CA ASN A 45 2.17 1.88 0.94
C ASN A 45 3.25 1.18 0.13
N THR A 46 3.43 1.54 -1.16
CA THR A 46 4.47 0.94 -1.99
C THR A 46 5.85 1.11 -1.35
N VAL A 47 6.55 0.01 -1.17
CA VAL A 47 7.87 -0.05 -0.52
C VAL A 47 8.95 0.73 -1.25
N ASP A 48 9.98 1.14 -0.54
CA ASP A 48 11.15 1.85 -1.07
C ASP A 48 12.45 1.08 -0.84
N ALA A 49 12.84 0.91 0.41
CA ALA A 49 14.07 0.20 0.75
C ALA A 49 14.00 -1.28 0.38
N LEU A 50 12.83 -1.91 0.57
CA LEU A 50 12.60 -3.31 0.20
C LEU A 50 12.61 -3.50 -1.33
N ASP A 51 12.06 -2.55 -2.11
CA ASP A 51 12.13 -2.59 -3.58
C ASP A 51 13.57 -2.48 -4.07
N GLN A 52 14.35 -1.56 -3.50
CA GLN A 52 15.77 -1.42 -3.81
C GLN A 52 16.59 -2.67 -3.45
N ALA A 53 16.28 -3.30 -2.32
CA ALA A 53 16.93 -4.53 -1.90
C ALA A 53 16.56 -5.71 -2.82
N LEU A 54 15.29 -5.83 -3.21
CA LEU A 54 14.84 -6.85 -4.14
C LEU A 54 15.47 -6.69 -5.53
N ALA A 55 15.61 -5.46 -5.99
CA ALA A 55 16.26 -5.15 -7.28
C ALA A 55 17.71 -5.67 -7.37
N LYS A 56 18.45 -5.72 -6.26
CA LYS A 56 19.81 -6.28 -6.21
C LYS A 56 19.84 -7.80 -6.45
N ARG A 57 18.70 -8.47 -6.26
CA ARG A 57 18.55 -9.91 -6.41
C ARG A 57 18.02 -10.34 -7.78
N THR A 58 17.92 -9.40 -8.74
CA THR A 58 17.38 -9.67 -10.08
C THR A 58 18.05 -10.89 -10.72
N ASP A 59 19.37 -10.99 -10.69
CA ASP A 59 20.12 -12.10 -11.32
C ASP A 59 19.96 -13.46 -10.58
N GLU A 60 19.43 -13.45 -9.36
CA GLU A 60 19.19 -14.67 -8.56
C GLU A 60 17.76 -15.21 -8.74
N LEU A 61 16.83 -14.36 -9.14
CA LEU A 61 15.40 -14.65 -9.12
C LEU A 61 14.82 -14.75 -10.52
N THR A 62 13.85 -15.64 -10.69
CA THR A 62 13.10 -15.82 -11.95
C THR A 62 11.62 -16.03 -11.64
N ASN A 63 10.75 -15.51 -12.54
CA ASN A 63 9.30 -15.72 -12.46
C ASN A 63 8.68 -15.25 -11.13
N VAL A 64 9.16 -14.16 -10.55
CA VAL A 64 8.55 -13.57 -9.36
C VAL A 64 7.40 -12.66 -9.77
N ASN A 65 6.22 -12.91 -9.23
CA ASN A 65 5.01 -12.18 -9.54
C ASN A 65 4.80 -11.07 -8.50
N LEU A 66 5.11 -9.85 -8.88
CA LEU A 66 4.87 -8.68 -8.05
C LEU A 66 3.46 -8.15 -8.28
N ARG A 67 2.81 -7.66 -7.25
CA ARG A 67 1.42 -7.23 -7.27
C ARG A 67 1.25 -5.90 -6.51
N GLY A 68 0.28 -5.11 -6.93
CA GLY A 68 -0.04 -3.83 -6.30
C GLY A 68 -0.87 -2.93 -7.22
N GLY A 69 -0.87 -1.63 -6.97
CA GLY A 69 -1.57 -0.68 -7.85
C GLY A 69 -1.32 0.77 -7.49
N ILE A 70 -1.52 1.63 -8.50
CA ILE A 70 -1.30 3.08 -8.42
C ILE A 70 0.12 3.40 -7.96
N LEU A 71 1.11 3.02 -8.75
CA LEU A 71 2.48 3.39 -8.47
C LEU A 71 2.65 4.92 -8.55
N LEU A 72 3.16 5.51 -7.49
CA LEU A 72 3.46 6.95 -7.39
C LEU A 72 4.89 7.27 -7.85
N LYS A 73 5.76 6.25 -7.91
CA LYS A 73 7.14 6.34 -8.40
C LYS A 73 7.51 5.06 -9.15
N PRO A 74 8.49 5.13 -10.08
CA PRO A 74 9.05 3.93 -10.68
C PRO A 74 9.67 3.01 -9.64
N LEU A 75 9.54 1.70 -9.84
CA LEU A 75 10.15 0.68 -9.00
C LEU A 75 11.59 0.40 -9.46
N ALA A 76 12.49 0.23 -8.50
CA ALA A 76 13.88 -0.14 -8.74
C ALA A 76 13.99 -1.55 -9.36
N THR A 77 13.11 -2.47 -8.97
CA THR A 77 12.99 -3.83 -9.53
C THR A 77 12.78 -3.82 -11.05
N PHE A 78 12.13 -2.80 -11.60
CA PHE A 78 11.87 -2.67 -13.05
C PHE A 78 12.77 -1.63 -13.73
N ALA A 79 13.86 -1.19 -13.09
CA ALA A 79 14.78 -0.22 -13.70
C ALA A 79 15.59 -0.81 -14.86
N ARG A 80 15.95 -2.08 -14.82
CA ARG A 80 16.69 -2.79 -15.87
C ARG A 80 15.79 -3.08 -17.06
N GLU A 81 16.37 -3.14 -18.26
CA GLU A 81 15.63 -3.48 -19.48
C GLU A 81 15.13 -4.92 -19.48
N ASP A 82 15.91 -5.84 -18.93
CA ASP A 82 15.62 -7.27 -18.82
C ASP A 82 14.75 -7.64 -17.59
N ALA A 83 14.32 -6.67 -16.80
CA ALA A 83 13.53 -6.92 -15.60
C ALA A 83 12.31 -7.83 -15.82
N GLY A 84 11.68 -7.74 -17.00
CA GLY A 84 10.54 -8.58 -17.37
C GLY A 84 10.86 -10.08 -17.53
N GLU A 85 12.14 -10.46 -17.61
CA GLU A 85 12.57 -11.87 -17.62
C GLU A 85 12.60 -12.47 -16.19
N HIS A 86 12.63 -11.61 -15.17
CA HIS A 86 12.75 -11.96 -13.76
C HIS A 86 11.46 -11.71 -12.98
N PHE A 87 10.84 -10.55 -13.24
CA PHE A 87 9.69 -10.03 -12.49
C PHE A 87 8.53 -9.71 -13.42
N THR A 88 7.32 -9.98 -12.94
CA THR A 88 6.09 -9.58 -13.60
C THR A 88 5.28 -8.69 -12.66
N TRP A 89 4.85 -7.50 -13.12
CA TRP A 89 3.98 -6.63 -12.34
C TRP A 89 2.51 -6.88 -12.67
N ASN A 90 1.71 -7.21 -11.66
CA ASN A 90 0.29 -7.43 -11.77
C ASN A 90 -0.46 -6.31 -11.03
N SER A 91 -1.29 -5.56 -11.72
CA SER A 91 -1.95 -4.40 -11.14
C SER A 91 -3.45 -4.39 -11.40
N TRP A 92 -4.16 -3.95 -10.39
CA TRP A 92 -5.61 -3.73 -10.42
C TRP A 92 -5.97 -2.35 -10.97
N HIS A 93 -5.04 -1.38 -10.89
CA HIS A 93 -5.25 0.00 -11.29
C HIS A 93 -3.95 0.59 -11.84
N MET A 94 -3.94 0.84 -13.13
CA MET A 94 -2.74 1.27 -13.85
C MET A 94 -2.56 2.79 -13.83
N SER A 95 -1.56 3.27 -13.10
CA SER A 95 -1.04 4.64 -13.20
C SER A 95 -0.32 4.88 -14.54
N GLY A 96 0.17 6.11 -14.75
CA GLY A 96 1.00 6.42 -15.92
C GLY A 96 2.31 5.62 -15.98
N ILE A 97 2.86 5.27 -14.81
CA ILE A 97 4.08 4.46 -14.68
C ILE A 97 3.81 3.04 -15.14
N GLU A 98 2.76 2.42 -14.61
CA GLU A 98 2.38 1.04 -14.89
C GLU A 98 2.00 0.83 -16.36
N ARG A 99 1.32 1.81 -16.98
CA ARG A 99 1.03 1.77 -18.41
C ARG A 99 2.30 1.73 -19.28
N LYS A 100 3.38 2.39 -18.86
CA LYS A 100 4.69 2.29 -19.53
C LYS A 100 5.30 0.90 -19.33
N MET A 101 5.09 0.27 -18.19
CA MET A 101 5.56 -1.10 -17.94
C MET A 101 4.82 -2.12 -18.83
N ILE A 102 3.53 -1.93 -19.10
CA ILE A 102 2.80 -2.74 -20.10
C ILE A 102 3.47 -2.64 -21.48
N SER A 103 3.83 -1.43 -21.92
CA SER A 103 4.50 -1.25 -23.21
C SER A 103 5.86 -1.94 -23.30
N ARG A 104 6.49 -2.22 -22.15
CA ARG A 104 7.74 -2.99 -22.04
C ARG A 104 7.49 -4.51 -21.90
N GLY A 105 6.24 -4.96 -21.86
CA GLY A 105 5.89 -6.38 -21.68
C GLY A 105 6.10 -6.95 -20.28
N CYS A 106 6.37 -6.10 -19.28
CA CYS A 106 6.65 -6.54 -17.92
C CYS A 106 5.51 -6.30 -16.92
N ALA A 107 4.33 -5.86 -17.38
CA ALA A 107 3.17 -5.64 -16.53
C ALA A 107 1.89 -6.16 -17.16
N PHE A 108 0.98 -6.64 -16.31
CA PHE A 108 -0.35 -7.12 -16.67
C PHE A 108 -1.43 -6.40 -15.87
N TYR A 109 -2.56 -6.13 -16.51
CA TYR A 109 -3.73 -5.55 -15.88
C TYR A 109 -4.72 -6.65 -15.51
N SER A 110 -5.11 -6.69 -14.25
CA SER A 110 -6.13 -7.60 -13.72
C SER A 110 -7.39 -6.80 -13.40
N PRO A 111 -8.40 -6.80 -14.30
CA PRO A 111 -9.62 -6.02 -14.11
C PRO A 111 -10.45 -6.58 -12.95
N ILE A 112 -10.67 -5.77 -11.93
CA ILE A 112 -11.49 -6.10 -10.78
C ILE A 112 -12.18 -4.84 -10.25
N ARG A 113 -13.34 -4.98 -9.63
CA ARG A 113 -13.96 -3.89 -8.88
C ARG A 113 -13.16 -3.68 -7.59
N TYR A 114 -12.89 -2.43 -7.27
CA TYR A 114 -12.12 -2.08 -6.08
C TYR A 114 -12.71 -2.69 -4.78
N SER A 115 -14.03 -2.67 -4.65
CA SER A 115 -14.73 -3.27 -3.51
C SER A 115 -14.62 -4.79 -3.41
N GLU A 116 -14.22 -5.47 -4.49
CA GLU A 116 -14.06 -6.92 -4.53
C GLU A 116 -12.63 -7.37 -4.15
N LEU A 117 -11.66 -6.42 -4.05
CA LEU A 117 -10.28 -6.76 -3.73
C LEU A 117 -10.15 -7.57 -2.43
N PRO A 118 -10.77 -7.19 -1.29
CA PRO A 118 -10.67 -7.99 -0.07
C PRO A 118 -11.17 -9.41 -0.24
N ARG A 119 -12.29 -9.58 -0.99
CA ARG A 119 -12.84 -10.89 -1.30
C ARG A 119 -11.89 -11.70 -2.20
N TYR A 120 -11.26 -11.06 -3.17
CA TYR A 120 -10.28 -11.68 -4.03
C TYR A 120 -9.16 -12.35 -3.22
N TYR A 121 -8.59 -11.64 -2.22
CA TYR A 121 -7.53 -12.20 -1.37
C TYR A 121 -8.04 -13.34 -0.49
N ARG A 122 -9.26 -13.25 0.05
CA ARG A 122 -9.80 -14.23 1.00
C ARG A 122 -10.35 -15.48 0.34
N GLU A 123 -10.87 -15.38 -0.88
CA GLU A 123 -11.61 -16.48 -1.52
C GLU A 123 -10.85 -17.12 -2.69
N LEU A 124 -9.87 -16.46 -3.28
CA LEU A 124 -9.10 -17.05 -4.36
C LEU A 124 -7.91 -17.84 -3.81
N ASP A 125 -7.67 -18.98 -4.42
CA ASP A 125 -6.57 -19.89 -4.06
C ASP A 125 -5.22 -19.40 -4.63
N CYS A 126 -4.90 -18.13 -4.38
CA CYS A 126 -3.66 -17.49 -4.80
C CYS A 126 -3.18 -16.50 -3.72
N PRO A 127 -2.87 -17.01 -2.51
CA PRO A 127 -2.34 -16.19 -1.43
C PRO A 127 -0.98 -15.63 -1.81
N ASP A 128 -0.62 -14.47 -1.26
CA ASP A 128 0.72 -13.94 -1.38
C ASP A 128 1.70 -14.78 -0.54
N ASP A 129 2.84 -15.13 -1.14
CA ASP A 129 3.94 -15.75 -0.40
C ASP A 129 4.56 -14.71 0.55
N VAL A 130 4.70 -13.47 0.08
CA VAL A 130 5.20 -12.35 0.87
C VAL A 130 4.35 -11.10 0.62
N ALA A 131 3.81 -10.51 1.67
CA ALA A 131 3.27 -9.16 1.65
C ALA A 131 4.31 -8.19 2.23
N MET A 132 4.71 -7.17 1.48
CA MET A 132 5.63 -6.14 1.95
C MET A 132 5.13 -4.75 1.59
N PHE A 133 5.00 -3.89 2.58
CA PHE A 133 4.40 -2.57 2.40
C PHE A 133 4.86 -1.56 3.46
N GLN A 134 4.76 -0.28 3.12
CA GLN A 134 5.07 0.80 4.05
C GLN A 134 3.95 1.02 5.07
N VAL A 135 4.35 1.35 6.29
CA VAL A 135 3.46 1.61 7.44
C VAL A 135 3.95 2.80 8.26
N ALA A 136 3.04 3.40 9.04
CA ALA A 136 3.42 4.34 10.09
C ALA A 136 4.19 3.62 11.23
N PRO A 137 4.98 4.33 12.04
CA PRO A 137 5.63 3.77 13.21
C PRO A 137 4.65 3.04 14.14
N MET A 138 5.14 1.97 14.79
CA MET A 138 4.37 1.17 15.73
C MET A 138 3.82 2.02 16.89
N ASP A 139 2.57 1.81 17.24
CA ASP A 139 1.98 2.47 18.40
C ASP A 139 2.24 1.70 19.71
N SER A 140 1.81 2.28 20.83
CA SER A 140 1.96 1.68 22.16
C SER A 140 1.20 0.36 22.37
N HIS A 141 0.31 0.01 21.44
CA HIS A 141 -0.47 -1.22 21.45
C HIS A 141 0.07 -2.28 20.49
N GLY A 142 1.23 -2.03 19.85
CA GLY A 142 1.86 -2.95 18.94
C GLY A 142 1.30 -2.92 17.51
N TYR A 143 0.52 -1.90 17.13
CA TYR A 143 -0.05 -1.79 15.80
C TYR A 143 0.75 -0.87 14.89
N PHE A 144 0.95 -1.33 13.66
CA PHE A 144 1.43 -0.54 12.53
C PHE A 144 0.23 -0.08 11.71
N ASN A 145 0.03 1.24 11.60
CA ASN A 145 -1.08 1.81 10.84
C ASN A 145 -0.74 1.87 9.35
N PHE A 146 -1.70 1.53 8.50
CA PHE A 146 -1.53 1.52 7.04
C PHE A 146 -1.50 2.93 6.40
N GLY A 147 -1.77 3.98 7.17
CA GLY A 147 -1.82 5.34 6.65
C GLY A 147 -3.02 5.58 5.73
N PRO A 148 -2.86 6.47 4.73
CA PRO A 148 -3.99 6.92 3.90
C PRO A 148 -4.58 5.85 2.98
N SER A 149 -3.83 4.79 2.67
CA SER A 149 -4.18 3.82 1.62
C SER A 149 -4.39 2.41 2.17
N ALA A 150 -5.19 2.26 3.24
CA ALA A 150 -5.48 0.96 3.84
C ALA A 150 -6.04 -0.05 2.83
N SER A 151 -6.93 0.39 1.93
CA SER A 151 -7.43 -0.41 0.79
C SER A 151 -7.79 -1.86 1.18
N HIS A 152 -7.10 -2.83 0.59
CA HIS A 152 -7.26 -4.26 0.83
C HIS A 152 -6.19 -4.85 1.75
N LEU A 153 -5.33 -4.03 2.35
CA LEU A 153 -4.17 -4.48 3.11
C LEU A 153 -4.55 -5.40 4.30
N GLY A 154 -5.69 -5.15 4.93
CA GLY A 154 -6.20 -6.05 5.98
C GLY A 154 -6.39 -7.47 5.47
N ALA A 155 -7.10 -7.64 4.37
CA ALA A 155 -7.33 -8.95 3.75
C ALA A 155 -6.02 -9.60 3.24
N MET A 156 -5.11 -8.80 2.70
CA MET A 156 -3.77 -9.27 2.30
C MET A 156 -3.00 -9.81 3.50
N CYS A 157 -3.00 -9.10 4.64
CA CYS A 157 -2.34 -9.56 5.86
C CYS A 157 -2.95 -10.85 6.43
N GLU A 158 -4.25 -11.08 6.26
CA GLU A 158 -4.91 -12.31 6.71
C GLU A 158 -4.47 -13.55 5.91
N THR A 159 -4.05 -13.38 4.67
CA THR A 159 -3.82 -14.48 3.73
C THR A 159 -2.34 -14.69 3.37
N ALA A 160 -1.50 -13.68 3.52
CA ALA A 160 -0.07 -13.77 3.20
C ALA A 160 0.66 -14.75 4.14
N LYS A 161 1.62 -15.51 3.59
CA LYS A 161 2.46 -16.42 4.39
C LYS A 161 3.48 -15.68 5.25
N HIS A 162 4.01 -14.58 4.73
CA HIS A 162 4.97 -13.72 5.42
C HIS A 162 4.57 -12.26 5.24
N ILE A 163 4.65 -11.51 6.32
CA ILE A 163 4.37 -10.06 6.31
C ILE A 163 5.66 -9.33 6.68
N ILE A 164 6.10 -8.44 5.81
CA ILE A 164 7.25 -7.55 6.03
C ILE A 164 6.75 -6.11 6.01
N VAL A 165 6.92 -5.39 7.09
CA VAL A 165 6.56 -3.98 7.15
C VAL A 165 7.81 -3.11 7.00
N GLU A 166 7.72 -2.11 6.11
CA GLU A 166 8.72 -1.04 5.99
C GLU A 166 8.22 0.18 6.73
N VAL A 167 8.81 0.49 7.88
CA VAL A 167 8.41 1.62 8.71
C VAL A 167 8.88 2.92 8.05
N ASN A 168 7.95 3.86 7.91
CA ASN A 168 8.23 5.20 7.40
C ASN A 168 7.67 6.25 8.38
N GLU A 169 8.54 7.02 9.00
CA GLU A 169 8.16 8.08 9.96
C GLU A 169 7.31 9.20 9.33
N ASN A 170 7.39 9.35 8.00
CA ASN A 170 6.56 10.31 7.26
C ASN A 170 5.15 9.77 6.94
N MET A 171 4.88 8.48 7.20
CA MET A 171 3.56 7.90 7.00
C MET A 171 2.59 8.42 8.08
N PRO A 172 1.55 9.17 7.71
CA PRO A 172 0.58 9.67 8.68
C PRO A 172 -0.24 8.52 9.24
N ARG A 173 -0.50 8.56 10.54
CA ARG A 173 -1.48 7.67 11.16
C ARG A 173 -2.89 8.13 10.79
N CYS A 174 -3.62 7.29 10.07
CA CYS A 174 -4.98 7.56 9.66
C CYS A 174 -5.96 6.69 10.45
N LEU A 175 -6.95 7.34 11.06
CA LEU A 175 -8.03 6.63 11.72
C LEU A 175 -9.03 6.15 10.67
N GLY A 176 -9.39 4.90 10.75
CA GLY A 176 -10.27 4.24 9.78
C GLY A 176 -11.21 3.25 10.45
N GLY A 177 -11.62 2.24 9.70
CA GLY A 177 -12.37 1.11 10.21
C GLY A 177 -11.48 0.13 10.99
N THR A 178 -11.94 -1.11 11.13
CA THR A 178 -11.24 -2.17 11.87
C THR A 178 -9.98 -2.68 11.15
N GLU A 179 -9.89 -2.51 9.83
CA GLU A 179 -8.79 -2.99 8.99
C GLU A 179 -7.81 -1.86 8.63
N CYS A 180 -7.40 -1.04 9.60
CA CYS A 180 -6.51 0.11 9.34
C CYS A 180 -5.06 -0.10 9.79
N GLY A 181 -4.70 -1.30 10.23
CA GLY A 181 -3.35 -1.64 10.69
C GLY A 181 -3.14 -3.12 10.89
N VAL A 182 -1.88 -3.51 11.11
CA VAL A 182 -1.45 -4.86 11.43
C VAL A 182 -0.74 -4.89 12.78
N HIS A 183 -1.01 -5.91 13.59
CA HIS A 183 -0.36 -6.06 14.89
C HIS A 183 1.01 -6.73 14.71
N ILE A 184 1.97 -6.35 15.56
CA ILE A 184 3.35 -6.86 15.49
C ILE A 184 3.43 -8.39 15.56
N SER A 185 2.50 -9.06 16.27
CA SER A 185 2.48 -10.54 16.34
C SER A 185 2.35 -11.21 14.97
N ASP A 186 1.68 -10.54 14.03
CA ASP A 186 1.41 -11.08 12.69
C ASP A 186 2.54 -10.75 11.70
N VAL A 187 3.43 -9.82 12.07
CA VAL A 187 4.55 -9.38 11.24
C VAL A 187 5.72 -10.36 11.34
N THR A 188 6.27 -10.79 10.21
CA THR A 188 7.46 -11.63 10.14
C THR A 188 8.73 -10.82 10.36
N TYR A 189 8.90 -9.74 9.60
CA TYR A 189 10.04 -8.83 9.70
C TYR A 189 9.63 -7.37 9.66
N ILE A 190 10.41 -6.56 10.37
CA ILE A 190 10.31 -5.10 10.39
C ILE A 190 11.59 -4.54 9.75
N VAL A 191 11.41 -3.59 8.84
CA VAL A 191 12.50 -2.85 8.22
C VAL A 191 12.30 -1.37 8.49
N GLU A 192 13.29 -0.70 9.05
CA GLU A 192 13.32 0.76 9.13
C GLU A 192 13.88 1.28 7.82
N GLY A 193 13.02 1.94 7.03
CA GLY A 193 13.36 2.46 5.71
C GLY A 193 14.12 3.79 5.76
N SER A 194 14.33 4.36 4.58
CA SER A 194 14.96 5.68 4.41
C SER A 194 14.03 6.87 4.73
N ASN A 195 12.81 6.60 5.19
CA ASN A 195 11.78 7.59 5.48
C ASN A 195 11.53 8.55 4.29
N PRO A 196 11.24 8.04 3.07
CA PRO A 196 10.95 8.90 1.95
C PRO A 196 9.67 9.71 2.21
N PRO A 197 9.54 10.92 1.64
CA PRO A 197 8.27 11.64 1.69
C PRO A 197 7.16 10.80 1.05
N ILE A 198 5.96 10.86 1.60
CA ILE A 198 4.81 10.17 1.03
C ILE A 198 4.49 10.76 -0.34
N GLY A 199 4.41 9.90 -1.34
CA GLY A 199 4.11 10.30 -2.70
C GLY A 199 2.69 10.88 -2.82
N GLU A 200 2.52 11.88 -3.68
CA GLU A 200 1.24 12.50 -4.00
C GLU A 200 0.83 12.14 -5.44
N LEU A 201 -0.45 11.90 -5.63
CA LEU A 201 -1.03 11.97 -6.96
C LEU A 201 -0.99 13.44 -7.36
N GLY A 202 -0.20 13.78 -8.38
CA GLY A 202 -0.06 15.16 -8.83
C GLY A 202 -1.43 15.81 -9.07
N ALA A 203 -1.55 17.06 -8.67
CA ALA A 203 -2.71 17.86 -9.01
C ALA A 203 -2.87 17.89 -10.54
N GLY A 204 -4.08 17.68 -11.04
CA GLY A 204 -4.39 17.91 -12.44
C GLY A 204 -4.01 19.33 -12.83
N GLY A 205 -3.78 19.59 -14.13
CA GLY A 205 -3.59 20.94 -14.63
C GLY A 205 -4.78 21.86 -14.29
N PRO A 206 -4.70 23.16 -14.59
CA PRO A 206 -5.82 24.07 -14.36
C PRO A 206 -7.05 23.58 -15.11
N ALA A 207 -8.22 23.73 -14.47
CA ALA A 207 -9.50 23.30 -15.00
C ALA A 207 -9.74 23.88 -16.40
N THR A 208 -10.04 23.03 -17.37
CA THR A 208 -10.38 23.43 -18.74
C THR A 208 -11.81 24.05 -18.78
N ASP A 209 -12.17 24.68 -19.89
CA ASP A 209 -13.54 25.19 -20.04
C ASP A 209 -14.58 24.05 -20.12
N ILE A 210 -14.17 22.86 -20.56
CA ILE A 210 -14.99 21.66 -20.51
C ILE A 210 -15.24 21.27 -19.05
N ASP A 211 -14.20 21.21 -18.24
CA ASP A 211 -14.32 20.87 -16.80
C ASP A 211 -15.23 21.85 -16.08
N LYS A 212 -15.08 23.16 -16.34
CA LYS A 212 -15.96 24.19 -15.77
C LYS A 212 -17.42 24.03 -16.19
N THR A 213 -17.66 23.66 -17.44
CA THR A 213 -19.02 23.42 -17.95
C THR A 213 -19.64 22.21 -17.27
N VAL A 214 -18.90 21.10 -17.15
CA VAL A 214 -19.35 19.89 -16.43
C VAL A 214 -19.62 20.21 -14.97
N ALA A 215 -18.69 20.89 -14.30
CA ALA A 215 -18.86 21.29 -12.91
C ALA A 215 -20.14 22.14 -12.70
N LYS A 216 -20.42 23.10 -13.58
CA LYS A 216 -21.61 23.93 -13.52
C LYS A 216 -22.89 23.10 -13.61
N LEU A 217 -22.99 22.20 -14.56
CA LEU A 217 -24.15 21.32 -14.73
C LEU A 217 -24.41 20.48 -13.47
N ILE A 218 -23.33 19.98 -12.81
CA ILE A 218 -23.47 19.19 -11.59
C ILE A 218 -23.88 20.07 -10.41
N VAL A 219 -23.25 21.23 -10.25
CA VAL A 219 -23.51 22.14 -9.12
C VAL A 219 -24.97 22.65 -9.13
N ASP A 220 -25.55 22.90 -10.30
CA ASP A 220 -26.93 23.34 -10.45
C ASP A 220 -27.94 22.28 -9.93
N GLU A 221 -27.57 21.00 -9.87
CA GLU A 221 -28.41 19.92 -9.35
C GLU A 221 -28.23 19.68 -7.82
N ILE A 222 -27.27 20.35 -7.15
CA ILE A 222 -27.01 20.17 -5.74
C ILE A 222 -27.79 21.18 -4.90
N PRO A 223 -28.84 20.75 -4.17
CA PRO A 223 -29.60 21.64 -3.31
C PRO A 223 -28.83 22.06 -2.08
N ASN A 224 -29.20 23.21 -1.49
CA ASN A 224 -28.65 23.65 -0.22
C ASN A 224 -28.90 22.60 0.87
N GLY A 225 -27.87 22.29 1.65
CA GLY A 225 -27.93 21.27 2.72
C GLY A 225 -27.76 19.84 2.23
N ALA A 226 -27.45 19.61 0.96
CA ALA A 226 -27.16 18.27 0.45
C ALA A 226 -25.91 17.67 1.10
N CYS A 227 -25.97 16.37 1.36
CA CYS A 227 -24.80 15.59 1.72
C CYS A 227 -24.15 15.04 0.45
N SER A 228 -22.92 15.42 0.19
CA SER A 228 -22.17 14.99 -0.99
C SER A 228 -21.03 14.06 -0.59
N VAL A 229 -20.92 12.93 -1.27
CA VAL A 229 -19.75 12.04 -1.17
C VAL A 229 -18.77 12.42 -2.28
N SER A 230 -17.61 12.92 -1.87
CA SER A 230 -16.52 13.26 -2.77
C SER A 230 -15.25 12.52 -2.34
N TYR A 231 -14.63 11.80 -3.24
CA TYR A 231 -13.35 11.14 -3.01
C TYR A 231 -12.35 11.55 -4.09
N THR A 232 -11.06 11.36 -3.81
CA THR A 232 -9.98 11.74 -4.71
C THR A 232 -9.93 10.79 -5.90
N HIS A 233 -10.80 11.00 -6.87
CA HIS A 233 -10.70 10.41 -8.19
C HIS A 233 -10.00 11.40 -9.13
N LEU A 234 -9.32 10.91 -10.17
CA LEU A 234 -8.50 11.72 -11.09
C LEU A 234 -9.19 12.95 -11.70
N ARG A 235 -10.51 13.12 -11.56
CA ARG A 235 -11.29 14.26 -12.06
C ARG A 235 -12.30 14.81 -11.06
N ALA A 236 -12.27 14.41 -9.80
CA ALA A 236 -13.26 14.85 -8.81
C ALA A 236 -12.92 16.21 -8.16
N HIS A 237 -11.78 16.80 -8.49
CA HIS A 237 -11.27 18.01 -7.83
C HIS A 237 -12.09 19.28 -8.10
N GLU A 238 -12.83 19.30 -9.18
CA GLU A 238 -13.49 20.52 -9.64
C GLU A 238 -14.87 20.77 -9.05
N THR A 239 -15.44 19.77 -8.39
CA THR A 239 -16.74 19.90 -7.71
C THR A 239 -16.63 20.48 -6.30
N ARG A 240 -15.44 20.79 -5.80
CA ARG A 240 -15.20 21.27 -4.43
C ARG A 240 -15.18 22.79 -4.26
N ARG A 241 -15.66 23.57 -5.17
CA ARG A 241 -15.76 25.01 -4.97
C ARG A 241 -17.17 25.41 -4.57
N HIS A 242 -17.33 25.54 -3.26
CA HIS A 242 -18.44 26.17 -2.51
C HIS A 242 -19.72 25.43 -2.42
#